data_370904490a8455e98b7bd194c5db2b83
#
_entry.id   370904490a8455e98b7bd194c5db2b83
#
_cell.length_a   1.000
_cell.length_b   1.000
_cell.length_c   1.000
_cell.angle_alpha   90.00
_cell.angle_beta   90.00
_cell.angle_gamma   90.00
#
_symmetry.space_group_name_H-M   'P 1'
#
loop_
_entity.id
_entity.type
_entity.pdbx_description
1 polymer ?
#
loop_
_entity_poly.entity_id
_entity_poly.type
_entity_poly.pdbx_seq_one_letter_code
_entity_poly.pdbx_strand_id
1 'polypeptide(L)'
;MSDHINPKYPDIPYLRAKAKKRIPGFAFDYLDGGCNAEINLDRNTREIREVQLKPYYLRDYQDISMETVLFGKKYSAPFGISPIGLQGMIWPGASEILAKAAFEENIPFILSTVGTASIEKIAEITEGSAWFQLYHPVEDSLRDDLLKRTAEAGIELLVILADVPSFGYRSKEIRSGLAIPP
;
A
#
# COMPACT_ATOMS: atom_id res chain seq x y z
N MET A 1 -26.73 -8.45 2.69
CA MET A 1 -25.96 -7.20 2.90
C MET A 1 -25.44 -7.24 4.32
N SER A 2 -24.09 -7.26 4.47
CA SER A 2 -23.37 -6.92 5.70
C SER A 2 -22.87 -7.96 6.69
N ASP A 3 -22.59 -9.17 6.34
CA ASP A 3 -21.80 -10.03 7.26
C ASP A 3 -20.32 -9.63 7.36
N HIS A 4 -19.88 -8.65 6.54
CA HIS A 4 -18.49 -8.19 6.47
C HIS A 4 -18.21 -6.83 7.14
N ILE A 5 -19.24 -6.07 7.55
CA ILE A 5 -19.02 -4.78 8.20
C ILE A 5 -18.78 -4.98 9.69
N ASN A 6 -17.58 -4.68 10.16
CA ASN A 6 -17.30 -4.67 11.59
C ASN A 6 -17.90 -3.41 12.22
N PRO A 7 -18.92 -3.55 13.11
CA PRO A 7 -19.62 -2.39 13.70
C PRO A 7 -18.73 -1.52 14.59
N LYS A 8 -17.58 -2.03 15.03
CA LYS A 8 -16.60 -1.23 15.80
C LYS A 8 -15.73 -0.35 14.92
N TYR A 9 -15.62 -0.69 13.64
CA TYR A 9 -14.73 -0.01 12.67
C TYR A 9 -15.44 0.10 11.32
N PRO A 10 -16.53 0.88 11.25
CA PRO A 10 -17.37 0.95 10.06
C PRO A 10 -16.71 1.70 8.90
N ASP A 11 -15.69 2.50 9.19
CA ASP A 11 -14.95 3.29 8.19
C ASP A 11 -13.50 3.58 8.61
N ILE A 12 -12.74 4.19 7.71
CA ILE A 12 -11.33 4.54 7.89
C ILE A 12 -11.08 5.51 9.07
N PRO A 13 -11.88 6.57 9.31
CA PRO A 13 -11.74 7.42 10.49
C PRO A 13 -11.72 6.68 11.83
N TYR A 14 -12.57 5.68 12.00
CA TYR A 14 -12.57 4.85 13.23
C TYR A 14 -11.31 3.96 13.30
N LEU A 15 -10.89 3.37 12.18
CA LEU A 15 -9.63 2.61 12.12
C LEU A 15 -8.44 3.50 12.45
N ARG A 16 -8.35 4.71 11.86
CA ARG A 16 -7.31 5.69 12.16
C ARG A 16 -7.26 6.06 13.65
N ALA A 17 -8.41 6.35 14.25
CA ALA A 17 -8.51 6.68 15.68
C ALA A 17 -8.04 5.51 16.56
N LYS A 18 -8.32 4.28 16.16
CA LYS A 18 -7.85 3.07 16.85
C LYS A 18 -6.34 2.86 16.66
N ALA A 19 -5.84 3.02 15.44
CA ALA A 19 -4.42 2.91 15.11
C ALA A 19 -3.59 3.89 15.96
N LYS A 20 -4.00 5.14 16.04
CA LYS A 20 -3.34 6.18 16.86
C LYS A 20 -3.16 5.80 18.34
N LYS A 21 -4.03 4.94 18.87
CA LYS A 21 -3.96 4.47 20.28
C LYS A 21 -3.11 3.21 20.42
N ARG A 22 -2.79 2.51 19.36
CA ARG A 22 -2.12 1.20 19.40
C ARG A 22 -0.72 1.20 18.80
N ILE A 23 -0.52 2.02 17.78
CA ILE A 23 0.77 2.15 17.09
C ILE A 23 1.66 3.10 17.90
N PRO A 24 2.95 2.82 18.07
CA PRO A 24 3.88 3.76 18.67
C PRO A 24 3.84 5.13 17.98
N GLY A 25 3.94 6.23 18.75
CA GLY A 25 3.72 7.59 18.24
C GLY A 25 4.57 7.92 17.01
N PHE A 26 5.86 7.58 17.04
CA PHE A 26 6.76 7.80 15.90
C PHE A 26 6.34 7.03 14.63
N ALA A 27 5.85 5.80 14.78
CA ALA A 27 5.38 4.98 13.66
C ALA A 27 4.03 5.47 13.13
N PHE A 28 3.18 5.98 14.04
CA PHE A 28 1.93 6.63 13.63
C PHE A 28 2.19 7.94 12.89
N ASP A 29 3.14 8.75 13.34
CA ASP A 29 3.55 10.00 12.66
C ASP A 29 4.10 9.72 11.25
N TYR A 30 4.83 8.61 11.07
CA TYR A 30 5.28 8.15 9.76
C TYR A 30 4.09 7.79 8.85
N LEU A 31 3.15 7.01 9.34
CA LEU A 31 1.99 6.54 8.57
C LEU A 31 1.02 7.67 8.21
N ASP A 32 0.76 8.57 9.16
CA ASP A 32 -0.31 9.58 9.11
C ASP A 32 0.18 10.97 8.68
N GLY A 33 1.49 11.17 8.65
CA GLY A 33 2.10 12.47 8.35
C GLY A 33 2.48 12.65 6.89
N GLY A 34 2.79 13.89 6.56
CA GLY A 34 3.29 14.33 5.26
C GLY A 34 4.55 15.17 5.38
N CYS A 35 5.04 15.68 4.23
CA CYS A 35 6.23 16.51 4.16
C CYS A 35 5.91 17.98 4.47
N ASN A 36 6.89 18.70 5.00
CA ASN A 36 6.85 20.13 5.29
C ASN A 36 5.60 20.53 6.10
N ALA A 37 4.80 21.46 5.57
CA ALA A 37 3.54 21.92 6.17
C ALA A 37 2.33 21.03 5.85
N GLU A 38 2.54 19.83 5.31
CA GLU A 38 1.51 18.84 4.97
C GLU A 38 0.44 19.32 3.97
N ILE A 39 0.73 20.36 3.19
CA ILE A 39 -0.21 20.95 2.23
C ILE A 39 -0.73 19.91 1.22
N ASN A 40 0.17 19.06 0.72
CA ASN A 40 -0.21 18.03 -0.24
C ASN A 40 -1.04 16.90 0.40
N LEU A 41 -0.89 16.62 1.68
CA LEU A 41 -1.71 15.64 2.39
C LEU A 41 -3.19 16.06 2.38
N ASP A 42 -3.46 17.33 2.75
CA ASP A 42 -4.80 17.89 2.71
C ASP A 42 -5.35 18.01 1.28
N ARG A 43 -4.47 18.42 0.35
CA ARG A 43 -4.81 18.54 -1.07
C ARG A 43 -5.22 17.20 -1.67
N ASN A 44 -4.44 16.14 -1.44
CA ASN A 44 -4.76 14.80 -1.92
C ASN A 44 -6.14 14.33 -1.45
N THR A 45 -6.45 14.55 -0.17
CA THR A 45 -7.77 14.19 0.40
C THR A 45 -8.89 15.00 -0.23
N ARG A 46 -8.69 16.29 -0.44
CA ARG A 46 -9.68 17.18 -1.05
C ARG A 46 -9.95 16.80 -2.50
N GLU A 47 -8.91 16.64 -3.30
CA GLU A 47 -9.03 16.37 -4.73
C GLU A 47 -9.67 15.01 -5.02
N ILE A 48 -9.38 13.97 -4.22
CA ILE A 48 -10.08 12.69 -4.32
C ILE A 48 -11.58 12.86 -4.04
N ARG A 49 -11.97 13.72 -3.09
CA ARG A 49 -13.38 13.98 -2.79
C ARG A 49 -14.12 14.78 -3.87
N GLU A 50 -13.39 15.44 -4.77
CA GLU A 50 -13.97 16.12 -5.93
C GLU A 50 -14.38 15.13 -7.04
N VAL A 51 -13.85 13.91 -7.01
CA VAL A 51 -14.24 12.85 -7.93
C VAL A 51 -15.65 12.38 -7.60
N GLN A 52 -16.59 12.62 -8.52
CA GLN A 52 -17.98 12.28 -8.33
C GLN A 52 -18.38 11.06 -9.15
N LEU A 53 -19.11 10.15 -8.51
CA LEU A 53 -19.73 9.02 -9.20
C LEU A 53 -21.09 9.46 -9.76
N LYS A 54 -21.27 9.26 -11.06
CA LYS A 54 -22.56 9.53 -11.72
C LYS A 54 -23.49 8.32 -11.54
N PRO A 55 -24.55 8.42 -10.73
CA PRO A 55 -25.51 7.33 -10.60
C PRO A 55 -26.37 7.21 -11.84
N TYR A 56 -26.77 5.98 -12.15
CA TYR A 56 -27.80 5.70 -13.13
C TYR A 56 -29.01 5.13 -12.41
N TYR A 57 -30.16 5.75 -12.62
CA TYR A 57 -31.44 5.32 -12.04
C TYR A 57 -32.22 4.45 -13.02
N LEU A 58 -33.16 3.65 -12.50
CA LEU A 58 -34.05 2.78 -13.29
C LEU A 58 -33.28 1.79 -14.17
N ARG A 59 -32.18 1.25 -13.62
CA ARG A 59 -31.39 0.18 -14.24
C ARG A 59 -31.55 -1.09 -13.45
N ASP A 60 -31.40 -2.22 -14.13
CA ASP A 60 -31.25 -3.52 -13.47
C ASP A 60 -29.86 -3.60 -12.83
N TYR A 61 -29.81 -4.05 -11.58
CA TYR A 61 -28.59 -4.18 -10.79
C TYR A 61 -28.33 -5.64 -10.35
N GLN A 62 -28.89 -6.62 -11.06
CA GLN A 62 -28.75 -8.03 -10.66
C GLN A 62 -27.30 -8.55 -10.82
N ASP A 63 -26.57 -8.04 -11.80
CA ASP A 63 -25.21 -8.49 -12.14
C ASP A 63 -24.14 -7.41 -11.89
N ILE A 64 -24.14 -6.82 -10.69
CA ILE A 64 -23.13 -5.83 -10.34
C ILE A 64 -21.80 -6.55 -10.05
N SER A 65 -20.76 -6.19 -10.80
CA SER A 65 -19.39 -6.67 -10.57
C SER A 65 -18.40 -5.52 -10.57
N MET A 66 -17.39 -5.59 -9.68
CA MET A 66 -16.22 -4.71 -9.70
C MET A 66 -15.02 -5.39 -10.37
N GLU A 67 -15.18 -6.59 -10.90
CA GLU A 67 -14.09 -7.33 -11.53
C GLU A 67 -13.43 -6.51 -12.64
N THR A 68 -12.12 -6.59 -12.69
CA THR A 68 -11.31 -5.88 -13.68
C THR A 68 -10.14 -6.74 -14.14
N VAL A 69 -9.60 -6.42 -15.31
CA VAL A 69 -8.37 -7.05 -15.83
C VAL A 69 -7.26 -6.02 -15.81
N LEU A 70 -6.20 -6.30 -15.05
CA LEU A 70 -4.99 -5.48 -14.98
C LEU A 70 -3.81 -6.36 -15.43
N PHE A 71 -3.08 -5.90 -16.44
CA PHE A 71 -1.91 -6.61 -17.00
C PHE A 71 -2.19 -8.09 -17.36
N GLY A 72 -3.37 -8.35 -17.94
CA GLY A 72 -3.78 -9.70 -18.34
C GLY A 72 -4.33 -10.59 -17.23
N LYS A 73 -4.29 -10.15 -15.99
CA LYS A 73 -4.80 -10.88 -14.82
C LYS A 73 -6.13 -10.31 -14.35
N LYS A 74 -7.08 -11.21 -14.01
CA LYS A 74 -8.39 -10.85 -13.50
C LYS A 74 -8.33 -10.65 -11.99
N TYR A 75 -8.86 -9.52 -11.51
CA TYR A 75 -8.98 -9.16 -10.10
C TYR A 75 -10.43 -8.89 -9.72
N SER A 76 -10.76 -9.07 -8.45
CA SER A 76 -12.12 -8.87 -7.91
C SER A 76 -12.53 -7.40 -7.87
N ALA A 77 -11.57 -6.46 -7.89
CA ALA A 77 -11.84 -5.02 -7.84
C ALA A 77 -10.72 -4.21 -8.52
N PRO A 78 -11.01 -2.97 -9.00
CA PRO A 78 -10.04 -2.12 -9.69
C PRO A 78 -9.13 -1.32 -8.72
N PHE A 79 -8.83 -1.88 -7.56
CA PHE A 79 -7.92 -1.29 -6.58
C PHE A 79 -7.09 -2.38 -5.91
N GLY A 80 -5.99 -1.99 -5.28
CA GLY A 80 -5.09 -2.88 -4.57
C GLY A 80 -4.43 -2.19 -3.37
N ILE A 81 -3.58 -2.93 -2.68
CA ILE A 81 -2.78 -2.42 -1.57
C ILE A 81 -1.49 -1.84 -2.12
N SER A 82 -1.32 -0.53 -1.99
CA SER A 82 -0.14 0.20 -2.45
C SER A 82 1.13 -0.18 -1.67
N PRO A 83 2.32 0.06 -2.26
CA PRO A 83 3.57 -0.20 -1.57
C PRO A 83 3.75 0.77 -0.39
N ILE A 84 3.93 0.22 0.80
CA ILE A 84 4.19 0.98 2.03
C ILE A 84 5.56 0.57 2.55
N GLY A 85 6.46 1.54 2.69
CA GLY A 85 7.77 1.32 3.31
C GLY A 85 7.65 1.05 4.81
N LEU A 86 8.60 0.34 5.37
CA LEU A 86 8.73 0.13 6.82
C LEU A 86 7.46 -0.41 7.52
N GLN A 87 6.67 -1.19 6.83
CA GLN A 87 5.39 -1.71 7.36
C GLN A 87 5.54 -2.43 8.70
N GLY A 88 6.63 -3.18 8.90
CA GLY A 88 6.90 -3.87 10.15
C GLY A 88 7.19 -2.95 11.34
N MET A 89 7.57 -1.69 11.10
CA MET A 89 7.68 -0.67 12.12
C MET A 89 6.30 -0.22 12.61
N ILE A 90 5.33 -0.21 11.72
CA ILE A 90 3.94 0.16 12.02
C ILE A 90 3.25 -0.97 12.79
N TRP A 91 3.40 -2.20 12.30
CA TRP A 91 2.88 -3.40 12.94
C TRP A 91 3.72 -4.63 12.58
N PRO A 92 4.12 -5.47 13.56
CA PRO A 92 4.86 -6.70 13.27
C PRO A 92 4.13 -7.60 12.28
N GLY A 93 4.83 -8.03 11.22
CA GLY A 93 4.25 -8.88 10.18
C GLY A 93 3.22 -8.17 9.27
N ALA A 94 3.19 -6.84 9.24
CA ALA A 94 2.18 -6.09 8.47
C ALA A 94 2.22 -6.41 6.98
N SER A 95 3.41 -6.58 6.39
CA SER A 95 3.54 -6.91 4.97
C SER A 95 2.88 -8.24 4.64
N GLU A 96 3.14 -9.25 5.47
CA GLU A 96 2.62 -10.61 5.30
C GLU A 96 1.11 -10.66 5.54
N ILE A 97 0.62 -9.94 6.56
CA ILE A 97 -0.82 -9.84 6.86
C ILE A 97 -1.56 -9.21 5.69
N LEU A 98 -1.04 -8.10 5.15
CA LEU A 98 -1.66 -7.40 4.03
C LEU A 98 -1.56 -8.17 2.73
N ALA A 99 -0.43 -8.83 2.46
CA ALA A 99 -0.25 -9.68 1.29
C ALA A 99 -1.25 -10.86 1.30
N LYS A 100 -1.39 -11.52 2.46
CA LYS A 100 -2.36 -12.61 2.64
C LYS A 100 -3.79 -12.13 2.41
N ALA A 101 -4.19 -11.02 3.03
CA ALA A 101 -5.53 -10.46 2.85
C ALA A 101 -5.80 -10.09 1.40
N ALA A 102 -4.85 -9.45 0.71
CA ALA A 102 -4.99 -9.11 -0.69
C ALA A 102 -5.11 -10.35 -1.59
N PHE A 103 -4.35 -11.40 -1.29
CA PHE A 103 -4.43 -12.67 -2.02
C PHE A 103 -5.78 -13.36 -1.83
N GLU A 104 -6.28 -13.43 -0.60
CA GLU A 104 -7.59 -14.02 -0.27
C GLU A 104 -8.75 -13.25 -0.93
N GLU A 105 -8.66 -11.93 -1.03
CA GLU A 105 -9.67 -11.08 -1.69
C GLU A 105 -9.45 -10.93 -3.20
N ASN A 106 -8.42 -11.56 -3.75
CA ASN A 106 -8.02 -11.46 -5.16
C ASN A 106 -7.90 -10.00 -5.65
N ILE A 107 -7.13 -9.18 -4.91
CA ILE A 107 -6.76 -7.82 -5.29
C ILE A 107 -5.22 -7.70 -5.34
N PRO A 108 -4.66 -6.74 -6.10
CA PRO A 108 -3.23 -6.54 -6.14
C PRO A 108 -2.63 -6.19 -4.77
N PHE A 109 -1.51 -6.82 -4.42
CA PHE A 109 -0.62 -6.38 -3.34
C PHE A 109 0.72 -5.98 -3.93
N ILE A 110 1.25 -4.82 -3.53
CA ILE A 110 2.51 -4.31 -4.04
C ILE A 110 3.51 -4.25 -2.88
N LEU A 111 4.57 -5.05 -2.96
CA LEU A 111 5.65 -5.03 -1.99
C LEU A 111 6.58 -3.84 -2.26
N SER A 112 6.86 -3.04 -1.25
CA SER A 112 7.87 -1.97 -1.34
C SER A 112 9.30 -2.52 -1.26
N THR A 113 10.24 -1.93 -1.99
CA THR A 113 11.69 -2.20 -1.85
C THR A 113 12.17 -2.08 -0.40
N VAL A 114 11.62 -1.10 0.33
CA VAL A 114 11.93 -0.86 1.75
C VAL A 114 10.89 -1.48 2.68
N GLY A 115 10.17 -2.49 2.21
CA GLY A 115 9.33 -3.35 3.03
C GLY A 115 10.17 -4.18 4.01
N THR A 116 9.55 -4.66 5.08
CA THR A 116 10.24 -5.47 6.11
C THR A 116 10.17 -6.97 5.84
N ALA A 117 9.33 -7.41 4.91
CA ALA A 117 9.28 -8.80 4.46
C ALA A 117 10.19 -9.01 3.24
N SER A 118 10.73 -10.18 3.07
CA SER A 118 11.50 -10.54 1.88
C SER A 118 10.60 -10.76 0.66
N ILE A 119 11.16 -10.58 -0.53
CA ILE A 119 10.49 -10.83 -1.82
C ILE A 119 9.96 -12.27 -1.85
N GLU A 120 10.79 -13.22 -1.46
CA GLU A 120 10.49 -14.65 -1.48
C GLU A 120 9.33 -15.00 -0.54
N LYS A 121 9.31 -14.37 0.66
CA LYS A 121 8.22 -14.60 1.62
C LYS A 121 6.88 -14.09 1.13
N ILE A 122 6.87 -12.92 0.50
CA ILE A 122 5.65 -12.38 -0.10
C ILE A 122 5.21 -13.20 -1.31
N ALA A 123 6.15 -13.62 -2.15
CA ALA A 123 5.86 -14.51 -3.28
C ALA A 123 5.26 -15.85 -2.82
N GLU A 124 5.78 -16.46 -1.75
CA GLU A 124 5.21 -17.66 -1.15
C GLU A 124 3.75 -17.45 -0.73
N ILE A 125 3.46 -16.35 -0.02
CA ILE A 125 2.10 -16.04 0.49
C ILE A 125 1.11 -15.78 -0.65
N THR A 126 1.57 -15.13 -1.72
CA THR A 126 0.72 -14.68 -2.82
C THR A 126 0.81 -15.58 -4.07
N GLU A 127 1.51 -16.71 -3.97
CA GLU A 127 1.76 -17.62 -5.10
C GLU A 127 2.33 -16.88 -6.32
N GLY A 128 3.25 -15.92 -6.09
CA GLY A 128 3.86 -15.08 -7.13
C GLY A 128 2.95 -13.97 -7.68
N SER A 129 1.73 -13.82 -7.16
CA SER A 129 0.79 -12.84 -7.71
C SER A 129 0.98 -11.40 -7.20
N ALA A 130 1.87 -11.18 -6.23
CA ALA A 130 2.26 -9.86 -5.80
C ALA A 130 2.96 -9.08 -6.92
N TRP A 131 2.99 -7.75 -6.78
CA TRP A 131 3.83 -6.87 -7.58
C TRP A 131 4.99 -6.38 -6.72
N PHE A 132 6.10 -6.01 -7.33
CA PHE A 132 7.25 -5.47 -6.62
C PHE A 132 7.49 -4.01 -7.00
N GLN A 133 7.54 -3.12 -6.02
CA GLN A 133 7.89 -1.72 -6.24
C GLN A 133 9.38 -1.51 -6.03
N LEU A 134 10.05 -0.99 -7.06
CA LEU A 134 11.48 -0.70 -7.07
C LEU A 134 11.73 0.80 -6.89
N TYR A 135 12.46 1.15 -5.82
CA TYR A 135 13.31 2.32 -5.82
C TYR A 135 14.59 1.98 -6.56
N HIS A 136 14.97 2.78 -7.53
CA HIS A 136 16.18 2.53 -8.30
C HIS A 136 17.41 2.74 -7.39
N PRO A 137 18.17 1.67 -7.04
CA PRO A 137 19.39 1.82 -6.24
C PRO A 137 20.47 2.54 -7.05
N VAL A 138 21.38 3.21 -6.35
CA VAL A 138 22.56 3.82 -6.97
C VAL A 138 23.52 2.74 -7.49
N GLU A 139 23.61 1.60 -6.81
CA GLU A 139 24.46 0.50 -7.17
C GLU A 139 23.76 -0.47 -8.11
N ASP A 140 24.31 -0.63 -9.31
CA ASP A 140 23.77 -1.56 -10.34
C ASP A 140 23.66 -3.00 -9.83
N SER A 141 24.65 -3.46 -9.06
CA SER A 141 24.67 -4.81 -8.49
C SER A 141 23.47 -5.09 -7.58
N LEU A 142 23.06 -4.10 -6.79
CA LEU A 142 21.90 -4.21 -5.90
C LEU A 142 20.60 -4.23 -6.72
N ARG A 143 20.51 -3.36 -7.73
CA ARG A 143 19.37 -3.37 -8.66
C ARG A 143 19.23 -4.74 -9.32
N ASP A 144 20.34 -5.27 -9.86
CA ASP A 144 20.34 -6.53 -10.60
C ASP A 144 19.98 -7.73 -9.68
N ASP A 145 20.45 -7.73 -8.41
CA ASP A 145 20.07 -8.70 -7.42
C ASP A 145 18.57 -8.65 -7.11
N LEU A 146 18.01 -7.47 -6.86
CA LEU A 146 16.59 -7.30 -6.59
C LEU A 146 15.73 -7.77 -7.77
N LEU A 147 16.09 -7.42 -9.00
CA LEU A 147 15.37 -7.84 -10.20
C LEU A 147 15.45 -9.35 -10.40
N LYS A 148 16.63 -9.93 -10.21
CA LYS A 148 16.84 -11.38 -10.30
C LYS A 148 15.98 -12.13 -9.28
N ARG A 149 16.04 -11.74 -8.02
CA ARG A 149 15.23 -12.37 -6.94
C ARG A 149 13.74 -12.22 -7.18
N THR A 150 13.29 -11.07 -7.67
CA THR A 150 11.89 -10.84 -8.05
C THR A 150 11.43 -11.82 -9.13
N ALA A 151 12.24 -11.98 -10.17
CA ALA A 151 11.95 -12.92 -11.27
C ALA A 151 11.99 -14.38 -10.81
N GLU A 152 13.01 -14.78 -10.02
CA GLU A 152 13.14 -16.13 -9.48
C GLU A 152 12.00 -16.50 -8.50
N ALA A 153 11.44 -15.51 -7.80
CA ALA A 153 10.27 -15.67 -6.96
C ALA A 153 8.94 -15.75 -7.73
N GLY A 154 8.95 -15.59 -9.06
CA GLY A 154 7.76 -15.66 -9.91
C GLY A 154 6.90 -14.40 -9.90
N ILE A 155 7.42 -13.28 -9.40
CA ILE A 155 6.74 -11.98 -9.45
C ILE A 155 6.95 -11.35 -10.83
N GLU A 156 5.89 -11.18 -11.60
CA GLU A 156 5.96 -10.76 -13.00
C GLU A 156 5.83 -9.24 -13.20
N LEU A 157 5.33 -8.50 -12.20
CA LEU A 157 5.03 -7.08 -12.35
C LEU A 157 5.95 -6.22 -11.48
N LEU A 158 6.59 -5.26 -12.16
CA LEU A 158 7.46 -4.26 -11.54
C LEU A 158 6.78 -2.89 -11.56
N VAL A 159 6.75 -2.23 -10.40
CA VAL A 159 6.28 -0.84 -10.24
C VAL A 159 7.51 0.04 -10.01
N ILE A 160 7.83 0.88 -10.99
CA ILE A 160 8.97 1.81 -10.89
C ILE A 160 8.48 3.14 -10.33
N LEU A 161 9.08 3.58 -9.24
CA LEU A 161 8.79 4.88 -8.65
C LEU A 161 9.54 5.98 -9.42
N ALA A 162 8.80 6.99 -9.91
CA ALA A 162 9.35 8.05 -10.74
C ALA A 162 9.17 9.47 -10.14
N ASP A 163 8.58 9.58 -8.95
CA ASP A 163 8.11 10.85 -8.39
C ASP A 163 8.91 11.35 -7.17
N VAL A 164 9.85 10.57 -6.65
CA VAL A 164 10.65 10.92 -5.46
C VAL A 164 12.13 11.05 -5.82
N PRO A 165 12.57 12.23 -6.32
CA PRO A 165 13.99 12.45 -6.63
C PRO A 165 14.86 12.62 -5.39
N SER A 166 14.26 12.91 -4.24
CA SER A 166 14.93 13.06 -2.94
C SER A 166 13.96 12.89 -1.80
N PHE A 167 14.48 12.58 -0.61
CA PHE A 167 13.65 12.49 0.59
C PHE A 167 13.08 13.84 0.99
N GLY A 168 11.78 13.89 1.27
CA GLY A 168 11.12 15.09 1.76
C GLY A 168 11.44 15.36 3.24
N TYR A 169 11.40 16.63 3.63
CA TYR A 169 11.52 17.02 5.03
C TYR A 169 10.22 16.69 5.79
N ARG A 170 10.29 15.73 6.71
CA ARG A 170 9.15 15.21 7.49
C ARG A 170 9.30 15.59 8.95
N SER A 171 8.84 16.79 9.28
CA SER A 171 9.05 17.43 10.59
C SER A 171 8.51 16.64 11.78
N LYS A 172 7.37 15.95 11.63
CA LYS A 172 6.80 15.11 12.69
C LYS A 172 7.69 13.93 13.02
N GLU A 173 8.24 13.28 12.01
CA GLU A 173 9.15 12.14 12.18
C GLU A 173 10.48 12.57 12.80
N ILE A 174 11.05 13.67 12.32
CA ILE A 174 12.28 14.24 12.90
C ILE A 174 12.06 14.57 14.38
N ARG A 175 10.92 15.18 14.71
CA ARG A 175 10.57 15.52 16.09
C ARG A 175 10.38 14.29 16.98
N SER A 176 9.85 13.20 16.45
CA SER A 176 9.65 11.95 17.18
C SER A 176 10.91 11.07 17.23
N GLY A 177 12.03 11.55 16.66
CA GLY A 177 13.32 10.85 16.70
C GLY A 177 13.48 9.78 15.61
N LEU A 178 12.55 9.70 14.66
CA LEU A 178 12.68 8.86 13.48
C LEU A 178 13.51 9.63 12.44
N ALA A 179 14.81 9.56 12.55
CA ALA A 179 15.72 10.03 11.50
C ALA A 179 15.72 8.99 10.39
N ILE A 180 14.99 9.25 9.32
CA ILE A 180 15.19 8.52 8.07
C ILE A 180 15.95 9.40 7.13
N PRO A 181 16.87 8.89 6.59
CA PRO A 181 17.74 7.89 6.48
C PRO A 181 18.60 8.37 6.23
N PRO A 182 19.36 7.55 6.08
CA PRO A 182 20.37 7.97 5.19
C PRO A 182 20.33 7.62 3.84
#